data_30b73955c9007faf77ad61495f3f99cf
#
_entry.id   30b73955c9007faf77ad61495f3f99cf
#
_cell.length_a   1.000
_cell.length_b   1.000
_cell.length_c   1.000
_cell.angle_alpha   90.00
_cell.angle_beta   90.00
_cell.angle_gamma   90.00
#
_symmetry.space_group_name_H-M   'P 1'
#
loop_
_entity.id
_entity.type
_entity.pdbx_description
1 polymer ?
#
loop_
_entity_poly.entity_id
_entity_poly.type
_entity_poly.pdbx_seq_one_letter_code
_entity_poly.pdbx_strand_id
1 'polypeptide(L)'
;MKILKRTFDKNGNVVVPSFAVGRTQEMLYFLRRIKEENMLPEYPYFDVYVDSPLAVQATNIFKEHYTDCYDEEAMALIEKGINPIAFPGLKLSITSDESRAINMDDSHKVILSASGMCDAGRIKHHLKHNLWRRESTIVFVGYQAVGTLGRALLEGATDVRLFGEEIHVCADIVKLPGISGHADDAGLMRWASSFKEKPKRVFVTHGDDQVCDLFAERLKNELGYDAMAPFSGTEFDMLANEFEKETVGIVIKHAKEKAKARKASGVYARLLAAGQRLMTVIRHNEGGANKDLAKFADQINSMCDKWDR
;
A
#
# COMPACT_ATOMS: atom_id res chain seq x y z
N MET A 1 -11.69 -18.44 -1.40
CA MET A 1 -12.93 -18.99 -1.95
C MET A 1 -14.19 -18.37 -1.34
N LYS A 2 -14.52 -18.55 -0.07
CA LYS A 2 -15.76 -18.02 0.55
C LYS A 2 -16.00 -16.52 0.28
N ILE A 3 -14.95 -15.71 0.31
CA ILE A 3 -15.04 -14.27 0.04
C ILE A 3 -15.38 -14.01 -1.43
N LEU A 4 -14.70 -14.67 -2.37
CA LEU A 4 -14.96 -14.55 -3.81
C LEU A 4 -16.42 -14.92 -4.12
N LYS A 5 -16.86 -16.11 -3.68
CA LYS A 5 -18.23 -16.55 -3.90
C LYS A 5 -19.25 -15.54 -3.37
N ARG A 6 -19.15 -15.15 -2.09
CA ARG A 6 -20.07 -14.19 -1.46
C ARG A 6 -20.12 -12.84 -2.19
N THR A 7 -18.99 -12.39 -2.71
CA THR A 7 -18.89 -11.11 -3.42
C THR A 7 -19.47 -11.23 -4.83
N PHE A 8 -19.15 -12.29 -5.54
CA PHE A 8 -19.64 -12.55 -6.90
C PHE A 8 -21.14 -12.85 -6.92
N ASP A 9 -21.68 -13.56 -5.91
CA ASP A 9 -23.13 -13.76 -5.75
C ASP A 9 -23.92 -12.42 -5.70
N LYS A 10 -23.26 -11.33 -5.28
CA LYS A 10 -23.80 -9.96 -5.26
C LYS A 10 -23.42 -9.15 -6.52
N ASN A 11 -22.75 -9.74 -7.48
CA ASN A 11 -22.13 -9.07 -8.63
C ASN A 11 -21.16 -7.94 -8.25
N GLY A 12 -20.42 -8.12 -7.15
CA GLY A 12 -19.46 -7.16 -6.65
C GLY A 12 -18.02 -7.48 -7.05
N ASN A 13 -17.14 -6.51 -6.84
CA ASN A 13 -15.71 -6.64 -7.05
C ASN A 13 -14.99 -7.03 -5.76
N VAL A 14 -13.95 -7.86 -5.88
CA VAL A 14 -13.00 -8.09 -4.80
C VAL A 14 -11.77 -7.22 -5.04
N VAL A 15 -11.58 -6.22 -4.20
CA VAL A 15 -10.43 -5.30 -4.29
C VAL A 15 -9.42 -5.64 -3.21
N VAL A 16 -8.18 -5.89 -3.61
CA VAL A 16 -7.10 -6.34 -2.74
C VAL A 16 -5.97 -5.33 -2.75
N PRO A 17 -5.90 -4.45 -1.74
CA PRO A 17 -4.71 -3.63 -1.52
C PRO A 17 -3.51 -4.53 -1.22
N SER A 18 -2.46 -4.46 -2.05
CA SER A 18 -1.29 -5.33 -1.91
C SER A 18 0.01 -4.58 -2.21
N PHE A 19 1.10 -5.03 -1.60
CA PHE A 19 2.42 -4.55 -1.99
C PHE A 19 2.77 -5.05 -3.40
N ALA A 20 3.44 -4.20 -4.16
CA ALA A 20 3.80 -4.51 -5.55
C ALA A 20 4.74 -5.70 -5.66
N VAL A 21 5.61 -5.90 -4.67
CA VAL A 21 6.60 -6.98 -4.60
C VAL A 21 6.22 -7.97 -3.51
N GLY A 22 6.28 -9.25 -3.81
CA GLY A 22 6.03 -10.37 -2.90
C GLY A 22 4.53 -10.66 -2.77
N ARG A 23 3.78 -9.81 -2.07
CA ARG A 23 2.37 -10.08 -1.72
C ARG A 23 1.46 -10.20 -2.95
N THR A 24 1.66 -9.38 -3.96
CA THR A 24 0.89 -9.49 -5.22
C THR A 24 1.14 -10.84 -5.88
N GLN A 25 2.39 -11.29 -6.00
CA GLN A 25 2.75 -12.56 -6.62
C GLN A 25 2.21 -13.75 -5.84
N GLU A 26 2.27 -13.70 -4.51
CA GLU A 26 1.66 -14.71 -3.63
C GLU A 26 0.13 -14.80 -3.84
N MET A 27 -0.54 -13.67 -3.95
CA MET A 27 -1.98 -13.66 -4.25
C MET A 27 -2.28 -14.24 -5.63
N LEU A 28 -1.44 -13.99 -6.63
CA LEU A 28 -1.56 -14.60 -7.96
C LEU A 28 -1.42 -16.12 -7.88
N TYR A 29 -0.48 -16.62 -7.09
CA TYR A 29 -0.31 -18.06 -6.85
C TYR A 29 -1.59 -18.71 -6.32
N PHE A 30 -2.21 -18.13 -5.28
CA PHE A 30 -3.47 -18.66 -4.73
C PHE A 30 -4.65 -18.52 -5.70
N LEU A 31 -4.75 -17.40 -6.45
CA LEU A 31 -5.82 -17.21 -7.42
C LEU A 31 -5.70 -18.18 -8.61
N ARG A 32 -4.48 -18.46 -9.09
CA ARG A 32 -4.24 -19.51 -10.06
C ARG A 32 -4.78 -20.86 -9.55
N ARG A 33 -4.40 -21.23 -8.33
CA ARG A 33 -4.81 -22.48 -7.72
C ARG A 33 -6.33 -22.60 -7.64
N ILE A 34 -7.02 -21.53 -7.23
CA ILE A 34 -8.49 -21.50 -7.17
C ILE A 34 -9.10 -21.80 -8.54
N LYS A 35 -8.52 -21.24 -9.62
CA LYS A 35 -9.03 -21.43 -10.99
C LYS A 35 -8.71 -22.82 -11.55
N GLU A 36 -7.47 -23.26 -11.45
CA GLU A 36 -7.02 -24.54 -12.01
C GLU A 36 -7.62 -25.74 -11.32
N GLU A 37 -7.76 -25.69 -9.98
CA GLU A 37 -8.41 -26.75 -9.21
C GLU A 37 -9.94 -26.63 -9.22
N ASN A 38 -10.50 -25.69 -10.00
CA ASN A 38 -11.95 -25.43 -10.09
C ASN A 38 -12.63 -25.30 -8.71
N MET A 39 -11.95 -24.62 -7.79
CA MET A 39 -12.41 -24.50 -6.40
C MET A 39 -13.60 -23.54 -6.24
N LEU A 40 -14.03 -22.88 -7.33
CA LEU A 40 -15.18 -21.98 -7.41
C LEU A 40 -16.00 -22.32 -8.67
N PRO A 41 -16.65 -23.49 -8.71
CA PRO A 41 -17.31 -24.02 -9.91
C PRO A 41 -18.49 -23.16 -10.40
N GLU A 42 -19.11 -22.37 -9.52
CA GLU A 42 -20.18 -21.45 -9.89
C GLU A 42 -19.66 -20.24 -10.69
N TYR A 43 -18.36 -19.91 -10.56
CA TYR A 43 -17.69 -18.80 -11.25
C TYR A 43 -16.39 -19.28 -11.90
N PRO A 44 -16.43 -20.16 -12.91
CA PRO A 44 -15.22 -20.71 -13.53
C PRO A 44 -14.44 -19.64 -14.31
N TYR A 45 -15.14 -18.60 -14.74
CA TYR A 45 -14.58 -17.50 -15.54
C TYR A 45 -14.76 -16.18 -14.81
N PHE A 46 -13.70 -15.66 -14.25
CA PHE A 46 -13.61 -14.29 -13.74
C PHE A 46 -12.23 -13.70 -14.03
N ASP A 47 -12.20 -12.40 -14.23
CA ASP A 47 -10.94 -11.69 -14.49
C ASP A 47 -10.24 -11.33 -13.19
N VAL A 48 -8.91 -11.39 -13.24
CA VAL A 48 -8.02 -10.93 -12.17
C VAL A 48 -7.12 -9.85 -12.77
N TYR A 49 -7.20 -8.65 -12.24
CA TYR A 49 -6.39 -7.53 -12.67
C TYR A 49 -5.26 -7.26 -11.70
N VAL A 50 -4.03 -7.08 -12.22
CA VAL A 50 -2.92 -6.45 -11.51
C VAL A 50 -2.82 -5.03 -12.04
N ASP A 51 -3.35 -4.07 -11.29
CA ASP A 51 -3.35 -2.66 -11.68
C ASP A 51 -2.34 -1.85 -10.86
N SER A 52 -1.09 -2.06 -11.19
CA SER A 52 0.07 -1.33 -10.66
C SER A 52 1.26 -1.56 -11.59
N PRO A 53 1.81 -0.53 -12.26
CA PRO A 53 2.98 -0.70 -13.13
C PRO A 53 4.16 -1.36 -12.44
N LEU A 54 4.42 -0.99 -11.18
CA LEU A 54 5.51 -1.60 -10.38
C LEU A 54 5.23 -3.08 -10.09
N ALA A 55 3.98 -3.46 -9.78
CA ALA A 55 3.63 -4.85 -9.54
C ALA A 55 3.75 -5.69 -10.83
N VAL A 56 3.40 -5.12 -11.97
CA VAL A 56 3.59 -5.77 -13.28
C VAL A 56 5.06 -6.02 -13.55
N GLN A 57 5.92 -5.01 -13.37
CA GLN A 57 7.37 -5.16 -13.52
C GLN A 57 7.94 -6.23 -12.58
N ALA A 58 7.58 -6.18 -11.29
CA ALA A 58 7.99 -7.19 -10.31
C ALA A 58 7.54 -8.60 -10.74
N THR A 59 6.29 -8.76 -11.19
CA THR A 59 5.77 -10.04 -11.65
C THR A 59 6.56 -10.60 -12.84
N ASN A 60 7.00 -9.74 -13.77
CA ASN A 60 7.85 -10.17 -14.88
C ASN A 60 9.23 -10.63 -14.40
N ILE A 61 9.84 -9.90 -13.45
CA ILE A 61 11.12 -10.31 -12.84
C ILE A 61 10.98 -11.68 -12.15
N PHE A 62 9.90 -11.91 -11.39
CA PHE A 62 9.62 -13.23 -10.80
C PHE A 62 9.54 -14.34 -11.84
N LYS A 63 8.97 -14.05 -13.03
CA LYS A 63 8.89 -15.04 -14.12
C LYS A 63 10.24 -15.30 -14.80
N GLU A 64 11.13 -14.31 -14.84
CA GLU A 64 12.45 -14.43 -15.46
C GLU A 64 13.45 -15.20 -14.58
N HIS A 65 13.32 -15.06 -13.24
CA HIS A 65 14.26 -15.64 -12.26
C HIS A 65 13.70 -16.88 -11.54
N TYR A 66 12.80 -17.63 -12.16
CA TYR A 66 12.18 -18.80 -11.52
C TYR A 66 13.20 -19.90 -11.14
N THR A 67 14.24 -20.10 -11.95
CA THR A 67 15.26 -21.14 -11.71
C THR A 67 16.05 -20.94 -10.41
N ASP A 68 16.23 -19.68 -10.00
CA ASP A 68 17.09 -19.32 -8.87
C ASP A 68 16.29 -19.02 -7.60
N CYS A 69 15.00 -18.72 -7.75
CA CYS A 69 14.20 -18.12 -6.68
C CYS A 69 12.94 -18.90 -6.31
N TYR A 70 12.48 -19.85 -7.13
CA TYR A 70 11.30 -20.64 -6.81
C TYR A 70 11.67 -21.84 -5.95
N ASP A 71 10.78 -22.17 -5.02
CA ASP A 71 10.88 -23.38 -4.20
C ASP A 71 10.50 -24.65 -4.99
N GLU A 72 10.67 -25.80 -4.34
CA GLU A 72 10.40 -27.11 -4.95
C GLU A 72 8.94 -27.25 -5.41
N GLU A 73 7.99 -26.66 -4.67
CA GLU A 73 6.57 -26.72 -5.02
C GLU A 73 6.28 -25.94 -6.32
N ALA A 74 6.80 -24.72 -6.42
CA ALA A 74 6.64 -23.89 -7.61
C ALA A 74 7.40 -24.47 -8.82
N MET A 75 8.59 -25.04 -8.60
CA MET A 75 9.36 -25.73 -9.65
C MET A 75 8.64 -26.96 -10.19
N ALA A 76 8.01 -27.75 -9.31
CA ALA A 76 7.20 -28.90 -9.75
C ALA A 76 5.99 -28.50 -10.62
N LEU A 77 5.46 -27.28 -10.49
CA LEU A 77 4.45 -26.74 -11.40
C LEU A 77 5.04 -26.39 -12.75
N ILE A 78 6.20 -25.73 -12.78
CA ILE A 78 6.91 -25.39 -14.03
C ILE A 78 7.23 -26.65 -14.84
N GLU A 79 7.70 -27.71 -14.21
CA GLU A 79 7.98 -29.01 -14.85
C GLU A 79 6.73 -29.63 -15.52
N LYS A 80 5.54 -29.34 -14.97
CA LYS A 80 4.24 -29.74 -15.54
C LYS A 80 3.74 -28.77 -16.61
N GLY A 81 4.52 -27.73 -16.97
CA GLY A 81 4.12 -26.69 -17.91
C GLY A 81 3.12 -25.67 -17.35
N ILE A 82 2.98 -25.62 -16.02
CA ILE A 82 2.07 -24.69 -15.32
C ILE A 82 2.87 -23.50 -14.82
N ASN A 83 2.46 -22.29 -15.17
CA ASN A 83 3.09 -21.08 -14.61
C ASN A 83 2.48 -20.77 -13.22
N PRO A 84 3.27 -20.72 -12.12
CA PRO A 84 2.76 -20.54 -10.77
C PRO A 84 1.99 -19.25 -10.51
N ILE A 85 2.27 -18.20 -11.28
CA ILE A 85 1.72 -16.84 -11.07
C ILE A 85 1.06 -16.25 -12.33
N ALA A 86 0.80 -17.08 -13.35
CA ALA A 86 0.07 -16.67 -14.55
C ALA A 86 -0.95 -17.76 -14.93
N PHE A 87 -2.15 -17.35 -15.30
CA PHE A 87 -3.28 -18.22 -15.58
C PHE A 87 -4.29 -17.52 -16.51
N PRO A 88 -5.20 -18.26 -17.16
CA PRO A 88 -6.24 -17.67 -17.98
C PRO A 88 -7.13 -16.69 -17.20
N GLY A 89 -7.35 -15.50 -17.77
CA GLY A 89 -8.10 -14.41 -17.10
C GLY A 89 -7.26 -13.50 -16.21
N LEU A 90 -5.93 -13.71 -16.12
CA LEU A 90 -5.03 -12.70 -15.54
C LEU A 90 -4.77 -11.59 -16.55
N LYS A 91 -5.03 -10.36 -16.14
CA LYS A 91 -4.82 -9.14 -16.94
C LYS A 91 -3.90 -8.18 -16.20
N LEU A 92 -2.85 -7.74 -16.88
CA LEU A 92 -1.86 -6.80 -16.35
C LEU A 92 -2.14 -5.41 -16.93
N SER A 93 -2.37 -4.41 -16.07
CA SER A 93 -2.67 -3.04 -16.45
C SER A 93 -1.48 -2.12 -16.17
N ILE A 94 -1.01 -1.44 -17.20
CA ILE A 94 0.15 -0.54 -17.13
C ILE A 94 -0.28 0.91 -17.34
N THR A 95 -1.18 1.17 -18.31
CA THR A 95 -1.61 2.52 -18.65
C THR A 95 -2.72 3.05 -17.75
N SER A 96 -2.90 4.37 -17.73
CA SER A 96 -3.99 4.99 -16.97
C SER A 96 -5.35 4.71 -17.60
N ASP A 97 -5.42 4.50 -18.91
CA ASP A 97 -6.67 4.22 -19.61
C ASP A 97 -7.14 2.78 -19.33
N GLU A 98 -6.22 1.81 -19.31
CA GLU A 98 -6.52 0.45 -18.85
C GLU A 98 -7.05 0.45 -17.41
N SER A 99 -6.42 1.21 -16.51
CA SER A 99 -6.85 1.35 -15.12
C SER A 99 -8.26 1.95 -15.00
N ARG A 100 -8.60 2.93 -15.82
CA ARG A 100 -9.95 3.50 -15.87
C ARG A 100 -10.97 2.49 -16.40
N ALA A 101 -10.62 1.75 -17.44
CA ALA A 101 -11.49 0.73 -18.03
C ALA A 101 -11.90 -0.35 -17.01
N ILE A 102 -11.00 -0.75 -16.09
CA ILE A 102 -11.31 -1.68 -15.01
C ILE A 102 -12.48 -1.18 -14.13
N ASN A 103 -12.49 0.12 -13.82
CA ASN A 103 -13.53 0.72 -12.97
C ASN A 103 -14.85 0.99 -13.73
N MET A 104 -14.82 1.01 -15.06
CA MET A 104 -16.01 1.20 -15.91
C MET A 104 -16.68 -0.10 -16.33
N ASP A 105 -16.02 -1.23 -16.12
CA ASP A 105 -16.56 -2.55 -16.38
C ASP A 105 -17.36 -3.05 -15.17
N ASP A 106 -18.65 -3.33 -15.38
CA ASP A 106 -19.60 -3.73 -14.33
C ASP A 106 -19.54 -5.24 -13.99
N SER A 107 -18.77 -6.04 -14.73
CA SER A 107 -18.60 -7.46 -14.43
C SER A 107 -17.85 -7.65 -13.10
N HIS A 108 -18.19 -8.70 -12.36
CA HIS A 108 -17.46 -9.06 -11.14
C HIS A 108 -16.02 -9.50 -11.46
N LYS A 109 -15.07 -9.03 -10.69
CA LYS A 109 -13.64 -9.26 -10.89
C LYS A 109 -12.83 -9.17 -9.60
N VAL A 110 -11.59 -9.62 -9.67
CA VAL A 110 -10.59 -9.40 -8.62
C VAL A 110 -9.61 -8.33 -9.08
N ILE A 111 -9.34 -7.33 -8.23
CA ILE A 111 -8.40 -6.23 -8.53
C ILE A 111 -7.30 -6.24 -7.47
N LEU A 112 -6.08 -6.54 -7.88
CA LEU A 112 -4.87 -6.41 -7.06
C LEU A 112 -4.20 -5.09 -7.40
N SER A 113 -4.02 -4.20 -6.43
CA SER A 113 -3.44 -2.88 -6.70
C SER A 113 -2.61 -2.36 -5.53
N ALA A 114 -1.50 -1.69 -5.83
CA ALA A 114 -0.66 -1.03 -4.82
C ALA A 114 -1.16 0.41 -4.53
N SER A 115 -0.99 0.90 -3.32
CA SER A 115 -0.20 0.38 -2.20
C SER A 115 -1.02 -0.51 -1.26
N GLY A 116 -0.35 -1.38 -0.52
CA GLY A 116 -0.99 -2.31 0.42
C GLY A 116 -1.66 -1.65 1.63
N MET A 117 -1.31 -0.41 1.97
CA MET A 117 -1.90 0.38 3.07
C MET A 117 -2.89 1.46 2.59
N CYS A 118 -3.20 1.51 1.31
CA CYS A 118 -4.17 2.42 0.68
C CYS A 118 -3.80 3.91 0.69
N ASP A 119 -2.57 4.29 1.04
CA ASP A 119 -2.18 5.70 1.17
C ASP A 119 -1.81 6.35 -0.16
N ALA A 120 -1.36 5.56 -1.13
CA ALA A 120 -0.91 6.02 -2.44
C ALA A 120 -1.27 5.02 -3.54
N GLY A 121 -1.05 5.42 -4.80
CA GLY A 121 -1.20 4.53 -5.95
C GLY A 121 -2.63 4.39 -6.45
N ARG A 122 -2.76 3.50 -7.44
CA ARG A 122 -4.02 3.26 -8.16
C ARG A 122 -5.11 2.63 -7.29
N ILE A 123 -4.72 1.94 -6.23
CA ILE A 123 -5.67 1.39 -5.24
C ILE A 123 -6.67 2.43 -4.74
N LYS A 124 -6.26 3.70 -4.59
CA LYS A 124 -7.17 4.78 -4.15
C LYS A 124 -8.29 5.04 -5.14
N HIS A 125 -8.05 4.88 -6.45
CA HIS A 125 -9.08 4.99 -7.46
C HIS A 125 -10.05 3.81 -7.38
N HIS A 126 -9.55 2.59 -7.24
CA HIS A 126 -10.40 1.41 -7.07
C HIS A 126 -11.22 1.49 -5.79
N LEU A 127 -10.64 1.98 -4.68
CA LEU A 127 -11.39 2.22 -3.45
C LEU A 127 -12.48 3.27 -3.63
N LYS A 128 -12.21 4.36 -4.35
CA LYS A 128 -13.22 5.39 -4.66
C LYS A 128 -14.43 4.79 -5.40
N HIS A 129 -14.20 3.86 -6.32
CA HIS A 129 -15.26 3.22 -7.10
C HIS A 129 -15.95 2.05 -6.40
N ASN A 130 -15.36 1.47 -5.35
CA ASN A 130 -15.87 0.25 -4.74
C ASN A 130 -16.32 0.40 -3.27
N LEU A 131 -15.83 1.38 -2.50
CA LEU A 131 -16.17 1.50 -1.08
C LEU A 131 -17.65 1.78 -0.81
N TRP A 132 -18.33 2.53 -1.66
CA TRP A 132 -19.76 2.84 -1.53
C TRP A 132 -20.68 1.72 -2.03
N ARG A 133 -20.14 0.71 -2.72
CA ARG A 133 -20.87 -0.42 -3.29
C ARG A 133 -20.99 -1.54 -2.26
N ARG A 134 -22.23 -1.84 -1.83
CA ARG A 134 -22.54 -2.95 -0.90
C ARG A 134 -22.20 -4.34 -1.44
N GLU A 135 -22.11 -4.46 -2.74
CA GLU A 135 -21.77 -5.68 -3.46
C GLU A 135 -20.27 -5.99 -3.33
N SER A 136 -19.43 -4.96 -3.29
CA SER A 136 -17.98 -5.09 -3.30
C SER A 136 -17.41 -5.49 -1.96
N THR A 137 -16.24 -6.12 -1.99
CA THR A 137 -15.46 -6.49 -0.81
C THR A 137 -14.02 -6.00 -0.94
N ILE A 138 -13.52 -5.30 0.08
CA ILE A 138 -12.12 -4.93 0.20
C ILE A 138 -11.43 -5.96 1.08
N VAL A 139 -10.39 -6.61 0.57
CA VAL A 139 -9.68 -7.70 1.26
C VAL A 139 -8.26 -7.29 1.60
N PHE A 140 -8.01 -7.07 2.87
CA PHE A 140 -6.67 -6.78 3.37
C PHE A 140 -5.88 -8.08 3.59
N VAL A 141 -4.71 -8.14 2.97
CA VAL A 141 -3.81 -9.30 2.95
C VAL A 141 -2.47 -9.03 3.66
N GLY A 142 -2.39 -7.95 4.41
CA GLY A 142 -1.18 -7.55 5.14
C GLY A 142 -1.51 -6.65 6.32
N TYR A 143 -0.46 -6.32 7.09
CA TYR A 143 -0.54 -5.37 8.20
C TYR A 143 -0.94 -3.98 7.70
N GLN A 144 -1.70 -3.28 8.53
CA GLN A 144 -2.12 -1.90 8.29
C GLN A 144 -1.62 -1.02 9.43
N ALA A 145 -0.68 -0.13 9.13
CA ALA A 145 -0.07 0.76 10.13
C ALA A 145 -1.05 1.81 10.63
N VAL A 146 -0.88 2.21 11.88
CA VAL A 146 -1.67 3.29 12.49
C VAL A 146 -1.54 4.57 11.67
N GLY A 147 -2.66 5.23 11.42
CA GLY A 147 -2.73 6.48 10.64
C GLY A 147 -2.92 6.29 9.13
N THR A 148 -2.90 5.05 8.63
CA THR A 148 -3.16 4.74 7.22
C THR A 148 -4.66 4.61 6.91
N LEU A 149 -5.05 4.82 5.65
CA LEU A 149 -6.43 4.61 5.22
C LEU A 149 -6.85 3.14 5.40
N GLY A 150 -5.97 2.20 5.10
CA GLY A 150 -6.26 0.78 5.27
C GLY A 150 -6.53 0.41 6.73
N ARG A 151 -5.81 1.03 7.68
CA ARG A 151 -6.06 0.84 9.11
C ARG A 151 -7.42 1.41 9.53
N ALA A 152 -7.76 2.62 9.08
CA ALA A 152 -9.06 3.23 9.37
C ALA A 152 -10.22 2.37 8.87
N LEU A 153 -10.10 1.78 7.67
CA LEU A 153 -11.11 0.87 7.11
C LEU A 153 -11.25 -0.41 7.96
N LEU A 154 -10.13 -1.01 8.38
CA LEU A 154 -10.16 -2.20 9.25
C LEU A 154 -10.75 -1.92 10.64
N GLU A 155 -10.60 -0.70 11.15
CA GLU A 155 -11.17 -0.25 12.42
C GLU A 155 -12.65 0.15 12.30
N GLY A 156 -13.25 0.02 11.11
CA GLY A 156 -14.68 0.25 10.89
C GLY A 156 -15.05 1.69 10.59
N ALA A 157 -14.16 2.47 9.96
CA ALA A 157 -14.52 3.80 9.48
C ALA A 157 -15.75 3.74 8.55
N THR A 158 -16.78 4.50 8.87
CA THR A 158 -18.02 4.60 8.09
C THR A 158 -17.90 5.56 6.93
N ASP A 159 -16.99 6.53 7.03
CA ASP A 159 -16.77 7.57 6.04
C ASP A 159 -15.27 7.84 5.92
N VAL A 160 -14.78 7.91 4.68
CA VAL A 160 -13.37 8.17 4.39
C VAL A 160 -13.25 9.25 3.31
N ARG A 161 -12.12 9.95 3.28
CA ARG A 161 -11.87 11.00 2.29
C ARG A 161 -10.84 10.53 1.26
N LEU A 162 -11.27 10.46 -0.01
CA LEU A 162 -10.43 10.12 -1.16
C LEU A 162 -10.49 11.25 -2.20
N PHE A 163 -9.33 11.74 -2.63
CA PHE A 163 -9.23 12.83 -3.60
C PHE A 163 -10.03 14.09 -3.26
N GLY A 164 -10.22 14.36 -1.95
CA GLY A 164 -11.00 15.51 -1.46
C GLY A 164 -12.51 15.26 -1.32
N GLU A 165 -13.02 14.15 -1.83
CA GLU A 165 -14.43 13.74 -1.71
C GLU A 165 -14.62 12.83 -0.50
N GLU A 166 -15.76 12.96 0.17
CA GLU A 166 -16.18 12.07 1.25
C GLU A 166 -16.93 10.87 0.67
N ILE A 167 -16.54 9.67 1.07
CA ILE A 167 -17.10 8.42 0.56
C ILE A 167 -17.58 7.60 1.74
N HIS A 168 -18.87 7.26 1.71
CA HIS A 168 -19.47 6.37 2.68
C HIS A 168 -19.06 4.92 2.41
N VAL A 169 -18.64 4.20 3.45
CA VAL A 169 -18.16 2.82 3.36
C VAL A 169 -19.33 1.86 3.51
N CYS A 170 -19.75 1.29 2.40
CA CYS A 170 -20.81 0.27 2.32
C CYS A 170 -20.27 -1.10 1.98
N ALA A 171 -19.09 -1.17 1.36
CA ALA A 171 -18.43 -2.44 0.98
C ALA A 171 -18.07 -3.27 2.22
N ASP A 172 -18.06 -4.59 2.06
CA ASP A 172 -17.53 -5.48 3.09
C ASP A 172 -16.02 -5.26 3.25
N ILE A 173 -15.56 -5.03 4.47
CA ILE A 173 -14.13 -4.93 4.81
C ILE A 173 -13.69 -6.21 5.49
N VAL A 174 -12.73 -6.92 4.89
CA VAL A 174 -12.28 -8.24 5.37
C VAL A 174 -10.76 -8.26 5.49
N LYS A 175 -10.25 -8.77 6.61
CA LYS A 175 -8.85 -9.13 6.78
C LYS A 175 -8.70 -10.64 6.55
N LEU A 176 -7.83 -11.02 5.65
CA LEU A 176 -7.52 -12.42 5.39
C LEU A 176 -6.47 -12.91 6.40
N PRO A 177 -6.79 -13.86 7.29
CA PRO A 177 -5.83 -14.38 8.26
C PRO A 177 -4.84 -15.33 7.60
N GLY A 178 -3.65 -15.48 8.20
CA GLY A 178 -2.71 -16.55 7.86
C GLY A 178 -1.84 -16.32 6.62
N ILE A 179 -1.90 -15.14 5.99
CA ILE A 179 -1.05 -14.81 4.83
C ILE A 179 0.16 -13.94 5.23
N SER A 180 0.36 -13.62 6.50
CA SER A 180 1.49 -12.80 6.91
C SER A 180 2.78 -13.61 6.81
N GLY A 181 3.77 -13.09 6.09
CA GLY A 181 5.14 -13.60 6.10
C GLY A 181 5.94 -13.15 7.33
N HIS A 182 5.37 -12.29 8.18
CA HIS A 182 5.98 -11.87 9.43
C HIS A 182 5.67 -12.87 10.54
N ALA A 183 6.69 -13.14 11.36
CA ALA A 183 6.47 -13.92 12.58
C ALA A 183 5.57 -13.15 13.54
N ASP A 184 4.71 -13.87 14.24
CA ASP A 184 4.00 -13.35 15.41
C ASP A 184 4.93 -13.30 16.64
N ASP A 185 4.43 -12.80 17.74
CA ASP A 185 5.17 -12.68 18.98
C ASP A 185 5.80 -14.01 19.44
N ALA A 186 5.07 -15.10 19.36
CA ALA A 186 5.59 -16.43 19.69
C ALA A 186 6.68 -16.90 18.72
N GLY A 187 6.52 -16.58 17.42
CA GLY A 187 7.50 -16.85 16.38
C GLY A 187 8.79 -16.06 16.58
N LEU A 188 8.69 -14.78 16.93
CA LEU A 188 9.85 -13.92 17.24
C LEU A 188 10.60 -14.41 18.48
N MET A 189 9.88 -14.80 19.54
CA MET A 189 10.51 -15.36 20.75
C MET A 189 11.19 -16.70 20.46
N ARG A 190 10.59 -17.57 19.67
CA ARG A 190 11.19 -18.85 19.25
C ARG A 190 12.45 -18.63 18.42
N TRP A 191 12.43 -17.65 17.49
CA TRP A 191 13.59 -17.26 16.73
C TRP A 191 14.70 -16.71 17.64
N ALA A 192 14.37 -15.77 18.54
CA ALA A 192 15.32 -15.20 19.48
C ALA A 192 15.95 -16.25 20.42
N SER A 193 15.16 -17.25 20.85
CA SER A 193 15.67 -18.35 21.70
C SER A 193 16.53 -19.38 20.96
N SER A 194 16.57 -19.35 19.63
CA SER A 194 17.33 -20.32 18.82
C SER A 194 18.83 -19.99 18.68
N PHE A 195 19.27 -18.82 19.11
CA PHE A 195 20.68 -18.46 19.06
C PHE A 195 21.51 -19.34 20.00
N LYS A 196 22.58 -19.94 19.46
CA LYS A 196 23.52 -20.78 20.25
C LYS A 196 24.29 -19.97 21.27
N GLU A 197 24.69 -18.76 20.89
CA GLU A 197 25.37 -17.79 21.74
C GLU A 197 24.50 -16.56 21.92
N LYS A 198 24.42 -16.05 23.16
CA LYS A 198 23.68 -14.85 23.44
C LYS A 198 24.29 -13.65 22.71
N PRO A 199 23.55 -12.87 21.97
CA PRO A 199 24.03 -11.61 21.42
C PRO A 199 24.44 -10.66 22.55
N LYS A 200 25.49 -9.87 22.35
CA LYS A 200 25.94 -8.89 23.35
C LYS A 200 24.83 -7.84 23.62
N ARG A 201 24.09 -7.47 22.57
CA ARG A 201 22.98 -6.52 22.66
C ARG A 201 21.93 -6.80 21.57
N VAL A 202 20.69 -6.50 21.88
CA VAL A 202 19.55 -6.65 20.96
C VAL A 202 18.82 -5.33 20.84
N PHE A 203 18.67 -4.81 19.61
CA PHE A 203 17.88 -3.63 19.31
C PHE A 203 16.54 -4.05 18.68
N VAL A 204 15.45 -3.67 19.33
CA VAL A 204 14.10 -3.89 18.82
C VAL A 204 13.67 -2.67 18.07
N THR A 205 13.48 -2.79 16.76
CA THR A 205 13.18 -1.68 15.85
C THR A 205 12.01 -2.02 14.92
N HIS A 206 11.50 -1.02 14.23
CA HIS A 206 10.51 -1.19 13.17
C HIS A 206 9.15 -1.74 13.66
N GLY A 207 8.65 -1.22 14.77
CA GLY A 207 7.34 -1.52 15.32
C GLY A 207 6.70 -0.29 15.95
N ASP A 208 5.47 -0.42 16.43
CA ASP A 208 4.83 0.61 17.25
C ASP A 208 5.58 0.76 18.58
N ASP A 209 5.72 1.98 19.09
CA ASP A 209 6.56 2.32 20.26
C ASP A 209 6.32 1.36 21.44
N GLN A 210 5.07 1.22 21.85
CA GLN A 210 4.71 0.34 22.99
C GLN A 210 5.02 -1.14 22.72
N VAL A 211 4.87 -1.58 21.47
CA VAL A 211 5.14 -2.98 21.07
C VAL A 211 6.63 -3.25 21.11
N CYS A 212 7.47 -2.32 20.63
CA CYS A 212 8.92 -2.45 20.69
C CYS A 212 9.43 -2.51 22.14
N ASP A 213 8.92 -1.64 23.01
CA ASP A 213 9.29 -1.61 24.43
C ASP A 213 8.91 -2.91 25.14
N LEU A 214 7.65 -3.36 24.98
CA LEU A 214 7.16 -4.61 25.57
C LEU A 214 7.97 -5.82 25.08
N PHE A 215 8.32 -5.87 23.80
CA PHE A 215 9.10 -6.98 23.26
C PHE A 215 10.55 -6.94 23.77
N ALA A 216 11.17 -5.76 23.89
CA ALA A 216 12.48 -5.60 24.48
C ALA A 216 12.50 -6.05 25.96
N GLU A 217 11.48 -5.67 26.74
CA GLU A 217 11.31 -6.14 28.13
C GLU A 217 11.15 -7.66 28.20
N ARG A 218 10.39 -8.23 27.29
CA ARG A 218 10.18 -9.65 27.21
C ARG A 218 11.48 -10.43 26.93
N LEU A 219 12.29 -9.94 25.97
CA LEU A 219 13.61 -10.51 25.68
C LEU A 219 14.55 -10.45 26.88
N LYS A 220 14.50 -9.37 27.69
CA LYS A 220 15.26 -9.26 28.94
C LYS A 220 14.80 -10.30 29.97
N ASN A 221 13.49 -10.34 30.21
CA ASN A 221 12.94 -11.11 31.32
C ASN A 221 12.94 -12.62 31.07
N GLU A 222 12.64 -13.04 29.82
CA GLU A 222 12.50 -14.45 29.48
C GLU A 222 13.79 -15.08 28.96
N LEU A 223 14.63 -14.33 28.22
CA LEU A 223 15.86 -14.85 27.62
C LEU A 223 17.15 -14.27 28.25
N GLY A 224 17.00 -13.26 29.11
CA GLY A 224 18.15 -12.60 29.76
C GLY A 224 19.04 -11.86 28.78
N TYR A 225 18.46 -11.31 27.70
CA TYR A 225 19.19 -10.51 26.72
C TYR A 225 19.32 -9.06 27.19
N ASP A 226 20.42 -8.40 26.82
CA ASP A 226 20.53 -6.95 26.91
C ASP A 226 19.80 -6.34 25.69
N ALA A 227 18.51 -6.16 25.84
CA ALA A 227 17.61 -5.72 24.76
C ALA A 227 17.05 -4.32 25.03
N MET A 228 16.89 -3.52 23.99
CA MET A 228 16.26 -2.19 24.09
C MET A 228 15.56 -1.80 22.77
N ALA A 229 14.60 -0.89 22.87
CA ALA A 229 13.99 -0.20 21.75
C ALA A 229 14.58 1.22 21.65
N PRO A 230 15.53 1.46 20.71
CA PRO A 230 16.18 2.76 20.59
C PRO A 230 15.26 3.80 19.94
N PHE A 231 15.30 5.04 20.43
CA PHE A 231 14.65 6.15 19.77
C PHE A 231 15.41 6.59 18.51
N SER A 232 14.69 7.22 17.57
CA SER A 232 15.26 7.73 16.33
C SER A 232 16.40 8.72 16.59
N GLY A 233 17.53 8.52 15.90
CA GLY A 233 18.74 9.32 16.07
C GLY A 233 19.69 8.82 17.16
N THR A 234 19.44 7.67 17.77
CA THR A 234 20.40 6.95 18.62
C THR A 234 21.52 6.39 17.75
N GLU A 235 22.76 6.59 18.15
CA GLU A 235 23.97 6.13 17.48
C GLU A 235 24.73 5.17 18.41
N PHE A 236 25.10 4.01 17.89
CA PHE A 236 25.76 2.95 18.65
C PHE A 236 26.95 2.37 17.89
N ASP A 237 28.13 2.38 18.51
CA ASP A 237 29.31 1.71 17.98
C ASP A 237 29.23 0.20 18.29
N MET A 238 29.03 -0.59 17.24
CA MET A 238 28.93 -2.05 17.36
C MET A 238 30.27 -2.72 17.69
N LEU A 239 31.42 -2.11 17.38
CA LEU A 239 32.73 -2.64 17.69
C LEU A 239 33.12 -2.38 19.14
N ALA A 240 32.95 -1.13 19.59
CA ALA A 240 33.17 -0.72 20.97
C ALA A 240 32.09 -1.25 21.92
N ASN A 241 30.92 -1.58 21.38
CA ASN A 241 29.71 -1.95 22.11
C ASN A 241 29.21 -0.83 23.06
N GLU A 242 29.31 0.41 22.61
CA GLU A 242 29.00 1.62 23.39
C GLU A 242 28.08 2.55 22.60
N PHE A 243 27.28 3.36 23.34
CA PHE A 243 26.48 4.42 22.72
C PHE A 243 27.37 5.65 22.45
N GLU A 244 27.45 6.08 21.20
CA GLU A 244 28.02 7.37 20.85
C GLU A 244 27.02 8.49 21.15
N LYS A 245 25.74 8.22 20.96
CA LYS A 245 24.65 9.16 21.21
C LYS A 245 23.38 8.42 21.58
N GLU A 246 22.84 8.76 22.72
CA GLU A 246 21.54 8.29 23.16
C GLU A 246 20.51 9.41 23.06
N THR A 247 19.39 9.16 22.39
CA THR A 247 18.33 10.16 22.17
C THR A 247 17.15 9.88 23.05
N VAL A 248 16.42 10.94 23.43
CA VAL A 248 15.18 10.85 24.18
C VAL A 248 14.01 10.87 23.22
N GLY A 249 12.99 10.08 23.48
CA GLY A 249 11.77 10.01 22.69
C GLY A 249 11.09 11.38 22.57
N ILE A 250 10.78 11.78 21.36
CA ILE A 250 10.00 12.99 21.08
C ILE A 250 8.55 12.56 20.80
N VAL A 251 7.62 12.97 21.65
CA VAL A 251 6.20 12.72 21.41
C VAL A 251 5.77 13.46 20.14
N ILE A 252 5.55 12.72 19.07
CA ILE A 252 4.98 13.28 17.83
C ILE A 252 3.49 13.52 18.10
N LYS A 253 3.11 14.78 18.34
CA LYS A 253 1.69 15.16 18.44
C LYS A 253 1.00 14.84 17.13
N HIS A 254 0.13 13.84 17.15
CA HIS A 254 -0.65 13.43 15.99
C HIS A 254 -1.43 14.59 15.38
N ALA A 255 -1.48 14.64 14.05
CA ALA A 255 -1.94 15.73 13.20
C ALA A 255 -3.40 16.21 13.38
N LYS A 256 -4.15 15.73 14.39
CA LYS A 256 -5.51 16.25 14.68
C LYS A 256 -5.51 17.74 15.10
N GLU A 257 -4.44 18.24 15.70
CA GLU A 257 -4.30 19.68 16.04
C GLU A 257 -3.85 20.52 14.84
N LYS A 258 -3.05 19.93 13.90
CA LYS A 258 -2.65 20.62 12.66
C LYS A 258 -3.78 20.75 11.65
N ALA A 259 -4.82 19.94 11.71
CA ALA A 259 -5.96 20.02 10.79
C ALA A 259 -6.85 21.24 11.04
N LYS A 260 -6.96 21.74 12.28
CA LYS A 260 -7.67 23.01 12.58
C LYS A 260 -6.91 24.25 12.10
N ALA A 261 -5.59 24.27 12.21
CA ALA A 261 -4.74 25.36 11.71
C ALA A 261 -4.63 25.33 10.15
N ARG A 262 -4.64 24.14 9.53
CA ARG A 262 -4.59 23.98 8.07
C ARG A 262 -5.89 24.38 7.35
N LYS A 263 -7.05 24.41 8.01
CA LYS A 263 -8.30 24.87 7.36
C LYS A 263 -8.26 26.35 6.95
N ALA A 264 -7.53 27.19 7.68
CA ALA A 264 -7.29 28.59 7.30
C ALA A 264 -6.21 28.74 6.22
N SER A 265 -5.25 27.79 6.11
CA SER A 265 -4.14 27.84 5.13
C SER A 265 -4.44 27.11 3.81
N GLY A 266 -5.48 26.28 3.74
CA GLY A 266 -5.77 25.42 2.59
C GLY A 266 -6.09 26.18 1.29
N VAL A 267 -6.76 27.32 1.39
CA VAL A 267 -7.09 28.16 0.23
C VAL A 267 -5.83 28.91 -0.24
N TYR A 268 -5.03 29.44 0.69
CA TYR A 268 -3.77 30.11 0.38
C TYR A 268 -2.72 29.15 -0.19
N ALA A 269 -2.62 27.94 0.33
CA ALA A 269 -1.75 26.89 -0.22
C ALA A 269 -2.15 26.48 -1.65
N ARG A 270 -3.45 26.42 -1.94
CA ARG A 270 -3.96 26.22 -3.31
C ARG A 270 -3.61 27.36 -4.24
N LEU A 271 -3.67 28.60 -3.76
CA LEU A 271 -3.29 29.78 -4.52
C LEU A 271 -1.78 29.76 -4.84
N LEU A 272 -0.94 29.45 -3.86
CA LEU A 272 0.51 29.27 -4.06
C LEU A 272 0.83 28.18 -5.08
N ALA A 273 0.17 27.03 -4.98
CA ALA A 273 0.35 25.93 -5.94
C ALA A 273 -0.08 26.34 -7.36
N ALA A 274 -1.14 27.13 -7.50
CA ALA A 274 -1.57 27.68 -8.78
C ALA A 274 -0.53 28.67 -9.34
N GLY A 275 0.07 29.51 -8.50
CA GLY A 275 1.17 30.41 -8.87
C GLY A 275 2.41 29.64 -9.34
N GLN A 276 2.80 28.59 -8.63
CA GLN A 276 3.94 27.74 -9.03
C GLN A 276 3.67 27.04 -10.39
N ARG A 277 2.46 26.55 -10.61
CA ARG A 277 2.04 25.98 -11.89
C ARG A 277 2.10 27.02 -13.02
N LEU A 278 1.65 28.24 -12.77
CA LEU A 278 1.73 29.34 -13.73
C LEU A 278 3.19 29.63 -14.13
N MET A 279 4.11 29.70 -13.15
CA MET A 279 5.54 29.86 -13.41
C MET A 279 6.13 28.73 -14.28
N THR A 280 5.68 27.50 -14.06
CA THR A 280 6.08 26.35 -14.91
C THR A 280 5.58 26.52 -16.34
N VAL A 281 4.32 26.96 -16.52
CA VAL A 281 3.75 27.21 -17.86
C VAL A 281 4.49 28.35 -18.57
N ILE A 282 4.85 29.43 -17.86
CA ILE A 282 5.64 30.54 -18.43
C ILE A 282 6.98 30.02 -18.94
N ARG A 283 7.71 29.22 -18.17
CA ARG A 283 9.00 28.64 -18.58
C ARG A 283 8.88 27.73 -19.79
N HIS A 284 7.82 26.91 -19.87
CA HIS A 284 7.58 26.04 -21.04
C HIS A 284 7.27 26.80 -22.32
N ASN A 285 6.86 28.05 -22.23
CA ASN A 285 6.61 28.91 -23.38
C ASN A 285 7.79 29.81 -23.73
N GLU A 286 8.96 29.61 -23.14
CA GLU A 286 10.19 30.30 -23.50
C GLU A 286 10.54 30.00 -24.97
N GLY A 287 10.71 31.05 -25.78
CA GLY A 287 10.93 30.92 -27.23
C GLY A 287 9.65 30.81 -28.09
N GLY A 288 8.46 30.93 -27.50
CA GLY A 288 7.20 31.02 -28.20
C GLY A 288 7.05 32.30 -29.03
N ALA A 289 6.03 32.34 -29.93
CA ALA A 289 5.77 33.51 -30.77
C ALA A 289 5.49 34.78 -29.93
N ASN A 290 6.18 35.87 -30.23
CA ASN A 290 6.07 37.13 -29.45
C ASN A 290 4.63 37.62 -29.27
N LYS A 291 3.75 37.43 -30.29
CA LYS A 291 2.35 37.84 -30.22
C LYS A 291 1.57 37.03 -29.17
N ASP A 292 1.83 35.72 -29.06
CA ASP A 292 1.16 34.85 -28.10
C ASP A 292 1.69 35.08 -26.70
N LEU A 293 2.99 35.31 -26.55
CA LEU A 293 3.62 35.66 -25.28
C LEU A 293 3.12 37.00 -24.74
N ALA A 294 2.96 38.02 -25.61
CA ALA A 294 2.39 39.32 -25.23
C ALA A 294 0.93 39.15 -24.72
N LYS A 295 0.09 38.42 -25.46
CA LYS A 295 -1.27 38.16 -25.04
C LYS A 295 -1.37 37.39 -23.70
N PHE A 296 -0.46 36.46 -23.47
CA PHE A 296 -0.39 35.71 -22.22
C PHE A 296 0.04 36.59 -21.06
N ALA A 297 1.05 37.47 -21.29
CA ALA A 297 1.49 38.46 -20.30
C ALA A 297 0.36 39.42 -19.90
N ASP A 298 -0.42 39.92 -20.90
CA ASP A 298 -1.54 40.83 -20.63
C ASP A 298 -2.64 40.15 -19.78
N GLN A 299 -2.91 38.85 -20.01
CA GLN A 299 -3.86 38.08 -19.20
C GLN A 299 -3.39 37.95 -17.74
N ILE A 300 -2.09 37.67 -17.51
CA ILE A 300 -1.51 37.59 -16.18
C ILE A 300 -1.60 38.92 -15.47
N ASN A 301 -1.17 40.02 -16.13
CA ASN A 301 -1.21 41.36 -15.58
C ASN A 301 -2.64 41.77 -15.20
N SER A 302 -3.60 41.57 -16.09
CA SER A 302 -5.03 41.85 -15.79
C SER A 302 -5.54 41.09 -14.57
N MET A 303 -5.09 39.84 -14.39
CA MET A 303 -5.44 39.03 -13.21
C MET A 303 -4.76 39.60 -11.94
N CYS A 304 -3.48 40.02 -12.01
CA CYS A 304 -2.77 40.65 -10.92
C CYS A 304 -3.46 41.93 -10.50
N ASP A 305 -3.74 42.85 -11.43
CA ASP A 305 -4.38 44.14 -11.16
C ASP A 305 -5.75 44.01 -10.49
N LYS A 306 -6.49 42.91 -10.81
CA LYS A 306 -7.78 42.60 -10.19
C LYS A 306 -7.68 42.18 -8.73
N TRP A 307 -6.56 41.59 -8.33
CA TRP A 307 -6.40 40.97 -7.00
C TRP A 307 -5.35 41.68 -6.14
N ASP A 308 -4.59 42.60 -6.68
CA ASP A 308 -3.64 43.46 -5.95
C ASP A 308 -4.45 44.58 -5.26
N ARG A 309 -4.74 44.39 -3.96
CA ARG A 309 -5.53 45.28 -3.11
C ARG A 309 -4.69 45.83 -1.96
#